data_c593cef42e2986271ac6615e0df2ed35
#
_entry.id   c593cef42e2986271ac6615e0df2ed35
#
_cell.length_a   1.000
_cell.length_b   1.000
_cell.length_c   1.000
_cell.angle_alpha   90.00
_cell.angle_beta   90.00
_cell.angle_gamma   90.00
#
_symmetry.space_group_name_H-M   'P 1'
#
loop_
_entity.id
_entity.type
_entity.pdbx_description
1 polymer ?
#
loop_
_entity_poly.entity_id
_entity_poly.type
_entity_poly.pdbx_seq_one_letter_code
_entity_poly.pdbx_strand_id
1 'polypeptide(L)'
;LLGVLVLTGIPSILACLIVILVGIAMGLVQGLLVAYVGIPSFVVTLAGLLGYQGLMQKILPTGNLNVGDPFIRGIARTLIPDLWGILIALAVFGLFAFFSFRKQYQRKSRNLEVDGFWVIWVQILVFGFIVISVVLTLNAYRSLPLLLVLLLGSTMLLDWVTRSTPYGRSLFAVCGNAESARR
;
A
#
# COMPACT_ATOMS: atom_id res chain seq x y z
N LEU A 1 17.92 7.00 1.30
CA LEU A 1 18.82 6.16 0.50
C LEU A 1 18.71 6.48 -0.99
N LEU A 2 17.51 6.45 -1.57
CA LEU A 2 17.29 6.73 -3.01
C LEU A 2 17.95 8.04 -3.44
N GLY A 3 17.68 9.13 -2.72
CA GLY A 3 18.23 10.45 -3.05
C GLY A 3 19.76 10.49 -3.01
N VAL A 4 20.37 9.80 -2.06
CA VAL A 4 21.84 9.71 -1.97
C VAL A 4 22.43 8.97 -3.15
N LEU A 5 21.86 7.83 -3.54
CA LEU A 5 22.31 7.03 -4.68
C LEU A 5 22.22 7.79 -6.01
N VAL A 6 21.15 8.55 -6.19
CA VAL A 6 20.99 9.36 -7.40
C VAL A 6 21.99 10.53 -7.45
N LEU A 7 22.28 11.15 -6.30
CA LEU A 7 23.29 12.21 -6.22
C LEU A 7 24.71 11.70 -6.44
N THR A 8 24.99 10.42 -6.18
CA THR A 8 26.27 9.77 -6.53
C THR A 8 26.40 9.40 -8.00
N GLY A 9 25.41 9.74 -8.84
CA GLY A 9 25.45 9.54 -10.28
C GLY A 9 24.93 8.19 -10.76
N ILE A 10 24.28 7.39 -9.88
CA ILE A 10 23.68 6.12 -10.26
C ILE A 10 22.38 6.38 -11.01
N PRO A 11 22.13 5.69 -12.15
CA PRO A 11 20.86 5.81 -12.87
C PRO A 11 19.66 5.57 -11.97
N SER A 12 18.61 6.39 -12.07
CA SER A 12 17.46 6.39 -11.17
C SER A 12 16.74 5.03 -11.08
N ILE A 13 16.67 4.30 -12.21
CA ILE A 13 16.08 2.95 -12.25
C ILE A 13 16.92 1.98 -11.40
N LEU A 14 18.23 2.01 -11.54
CA LEU A 14 19.15 1.17 -10.77
C LEU A 14 19.09 1.52 -9.28
N ALA A 15 19.03 2.81 -8.96
CA ALA A 15 18.88 3.30 -7.60
C ALA A 15 17.57 2.81 -6.97
N CYS A 16 16.46 2.80 -7.70
CA CYS A 16 15.18 2.24 -7.24
C CYS A 16 15.29 0.73 -6.94
N LEU A 17 15.93 -0.04 -7.84
CA LEU A 17 16.13 -1.48 -7.61
C LEU A 17 16.98 -1.76 -6.37
N ILE A 18 18.07 -1.01 -6.19
CA ILE A 18 18.94 -1.13 -5.00
C ILE A 18 18.14 -0.84 -3.73
N VAL A 19 17.34 0.21 -3.73
CA VAL A 19 16.52 0.59 -2.55
C VAL A 19 15.49 -0.49 -2.21
N ILE A 20 14.86 -1.08 -3.22
CA ILE A 20 13.92 -2.19 -3.03
C ILE A 20 14.65 -3.41 -2.42
N LEU A 21 15.80 -3.77 -2.95
CA LEU A 21 16.61 -4.89 -2.44
C LEU A 21 17.06 -4.64 -1.00
N VAL A 22 17.51 -3.43 -0.67
CA VAL A 22 17.88 -3.06 0.70
C VAL A 22 16.65 -3.14 1.61
N GLY A 23 15.48 -2.66 1.17
CA GLY A 23 14.23 -2.78 1.94
C GLY A 23 13.85 -4.23 2.22
N ILE A 24 13.98 -5.12 1.23
CA ILE A 24 13.75 -6.55 1.39
C ILE A 24 14.75 -7.14 2.39
N ALA A 25 16.03 -6.83 2.28
CA ALA A 25 17.05 -7.31 3.19
C ALA A 25 16.78 -6.88 4.64
N MET A 26 16.41 -5.62 4.85
CA MET A 26 16.05 -5.10 6.17
C MET A 26 14.81 -5.82 6.74
N GLY A 27 13.78 -6.05 5.92
CA GLY A 27 12.60 -6.79 6.32
C GLY A 27 12.90 -8.25 6.64
N LEU A 28 13.77 -8.90 5.87
CA LEU A 28 14.24 -10.27 6.15
C LEU A 28 14.98 -10.37 7.47
N VAL A 29 15.90 -9.46 7.76
CA VAL A 29 16.63 -9.43 9.05
C VAL A 29 15.66 -9.29 10.22
N GLN A 30 14.71 -8.35 10.15
CA GLN A 30 13.69 -8.19 11.20
C GLN A 30 12.79 -9.42 11.32
N GLY A 31 12.36 -10.00 10.20
CA GLY A 31 11.55 -11.22 10.19
C GLY A 31 12.27 -12.42 10.79
N LEU A 32 13.56 -12.59 10.51
CA LEU A 32 14.38 -13.65 11.09
C LEU A 32 14.53 -13.49 12.60
N LEU A 33 14.76 -12.26 13.09
CA LEU A 33 14.85 -12.01 14.53
C LEU A 33 13.54 -12.36 15.26
N VAL A 34 12.41 -12.05 14.66
CA VAL A 34 11.11 -12.42 15.25
C VAL A 34 10.86 -13.92 15.18
N ALA A 35 11.12 -14.54 14.01
CA ALA A 35 10.75 -15.93 13.77
C ALA A 35 11.69 -16.95 14.43
N TYR A 36 12.99 -16.70 14.43
CA TYR A 36 13.99 -17.67 14.92
C TYR A 36 14.51 -17.34 16.33
N VAL A 37 14.72 -16.06 16.63
CA VAL A 37 15.18 -15.66 17.97
C VAL A 37 14.03 -15.55 18.96
N GLY A 38 12.78 -15.43 18.45
CA GLY A 38 11.59 -15.36 19.29
C GLY A 38 11.39 -14.02 20.00
N ILE A 39 12.07 -12.96 19.54
CA ILE A 39 11.90 -11.63 20.10
C ILE A 39 10.52 -11.09 19.71
N PRO A 40 9.75 -10.47 20.63
CA PRO A 40 8.48 -9.85 20.30
C PRO A 40 8.60 -8.87 19.12
N SER A 41 7.73 -8.99 18.14
CA SER A 41 7.78 -8.19 16.90
C SER A 41 7.81 -6.68 17.16
N PHE A 42 7.07 -6.23 18.18
CA PHE A 42 7.07 -4.83 18.60
C PHE A 42 8.46 -4.31 18.99
N VAL A 43 9.22 -5.12 19.75
CA VAL A 43 10.59 -4.74 20.18
C VAL A 43 11.53 -4.63 18.98
N VAL A 44 11.48 -5.62 18.07
CA VAL A 44 12.34 -5.64 16.87
C VAL A 44 12.02 -4.47 15.94
N THR A 45 10.74 -4.18 15.72
CA THR A 45 10.34 -3.08 14.83
C THR A 45 10.66 -1.72 15.43
N LEU A 46 10.48 -1.53 16.74
CA LEU A 46 10.85 -0.27 17.42
C LEU A 46 12.37 -0.05 17.42
N ALA A 47 13.14 -1.08 17.74
CA ALA A 47 14.61 -1.02 17.68
C ALA A 47 15.10 -0.72 16.26
N GLY A 48 14.47 -1.36 15.25
CA GLY A 48 14.74 -1.09 13.84
C GLY A 48 14.43 0.36 13.47
N LEU A 49 13.30 0.89 13.88
CA LEU A 49 12.91 2.28 13.63
C LEU A 49 13.97 3.25 14.15
N LEU A 50 14.38 3.09 15.41
CA LEU A 50 15.38 3.96 16.03
C LEU A 50 16.76 3.80 15.38
N GLY A 51 17.16 2.56 15.08
CA GLY A 51 18.42 2.28 14.39
C GLY A 51 18.47 2.88 12.99
N TYR A 52 17.40 2.75 12.22
CA TYR A 52 17.33 3.34 10.86
C TYR A 52 17.26 4.85 10.88
N GLN A 53 16.58 5.45 11.87
CA GLN A 53 16.59 6.90 12.06
C GLN A 53 17.99 7.42 12.40
N GLY A 54 18.72 6.74 13.29
CA GLY A 54 20.10 7.10 13.63
C GLY A 54 21.03 6.97 12.42
N LEU A 55 20.88 5.89 11.63
CA LEU A 55 21.64 5.71 10.38
C LEU A 55 21.31 6.80 9.37
N MET A 56 20.03 7.14 9.22
CA MET A 56 19.58 8.22 8.33
C MET A 56 20.20 9.56 8.72
N GLN A 57 20.21 9.92 10.01
CA GLN A 57 20.83 11.16 10.49
C GLN A 57 22.33 11.22 10.22
N LYS A 58 23.03 10.08 10.33
CA LYS A 58 24.46 9.99 10.03
C LYS A 58 24.74 10.18 8.54
N ILE A 59 23.92 9.61 7.66
CA ILE A 59 24.06 9.71 6.21
C ILE A 59 23.62 11.10 5.70
N LEU A 60 22.66 11.70 6.37
CA LEU A 60 21.99 12.94 5.96
C LEU A 60 21.91 13.95 7.10
N PRO A 61 23.03 14.58 7.51
CA PRO A 61 23.04 15.52 8.64
C PRO A 61 22.10 16.71 8.45
N THR A 62 21.88 17.15 7.20
CA THR A 62 21.01 18.29 6.87
C THR A 62 19.53 17.95 6.81
N GLY A 63 19.16 16.66 6.93
CA GLY A 63 17.77 16.19 6.96
C GLY A 63 17.03 16.23 5.62
N ASN A 64 17.48 17.04 4.65
CA ASN A 64 16.81 17.21 3.36
C ASN A 64 17.76 17.10 2.19
N LEU A 65 17.37 16.34 1.16
CA LEU A 65 18.06 16.25 -0.13
C LEU A 65 17.16 16.77 -1.24
N ASN A 66 17.68 17.72 -2.01
CA ASN A 66 16.98 18.16 -3.21
C ASN A 66 17.42 17.28 -4.40
N VAL A 67 16.64 16.24 -4.67
CA VAL A 67 16.89 15.35 -5.80
C VAL A 67 16.43 16.03 -7.09
N GLY A 68 17.41 16.41 -7.92
CA GLY A 68 17.19 17.10 -9.20
C GLY A 68 16.80 16.20 -10.36
N ASP A 69 16.83 14.90 -10.20
CA ASP A 69 16.66 13.93 -11.26
C ASP A 69 15.28 14.01 -11.94
N PRO A 70 15.23 14.10 -13.29
CA PRO A 70 13.99 14.27 -14.04
C PRO A 70 13.04 13.10 -13.89
N PHE A 71 13.55 11.86 -13.75
CA PHE A 71 12.75 10.65 -13.63
C PHE A 71 12.00 10.62 -12.30
N ILE A 72 12.70 10.87 -11.19
CA ILE A 72 12.10 10.88 -9.85
C ILE A 72 11.14 12.06 -9.71
N ARG A 73 11.52 13.24 -10.21
CA ARG A 73 10.62 14.39 -10.24
C ARG A 73 9.42 14.15 -11.15
N GLY A 74 9.62 13.44 -12.26
CA GLY A 74 8.54 13.02 -13.14
C GLY A 74 7.51 12.19 -12.35
N ILE A 75 7.89 11.09 -11.73
CA ILE A 75 6.99 10.25 -10.95
C ILE A 75 6.29 11.04 -9.83
N ALA A 76 7.04 11.89 -9.12
CA ALA A 76 6.50 12.66 -8.00
C ALA A 76 5.56 13.80 -8.40
N ARG A 77 5.78 14.40 -9.58
CA ARG A 77 5.07 15.61 -10.06
C ARG A 77 4.15 15.34 -11.24
N THR A 78 4.20 14.14 -11.84
CA THR A 78 3.30 13.82 -12.95
C THR A 78 1.87 13.81 -12.44
N LEU A 79 1.11 14.73 -12.98
CA LEU A 79 -0.32 14.84 -12.77
C LEU A 79 -1.00 14.09 -13.91
N ILE A 80 -1.93 13.25 -13.56
CA ILE A 80 -2.72 12.51 -14.53
C ILE A 80 -3.78 13.47 -15.07
N PRO A 81 -3.97 13.59 -16.41
CA PRO A 81 -5.01 14.44 -16.96
C PRO A 81 -6.37 14.17 -16.33
N ASP A 82 -7.18 15.19 -16.15
CA ASP A 82 -8.46 15.15 -15.42
C ASP A 82 -9.39 14.03 -15.90
N LEU A 83 -9.40 13.77 -17.21
CA LEU A 83 -10.21 12.69 -17.80
C LEU A 83 -9.81 11.30 -17.25
N TRP A 84 -8.52 11.02 -17.14
CA TRP A 84 -8.02 9.74 -16.60
C TRP A 84 -8.27 9.64 -15.11
N GLY A 85 -8.19 10.74 -14.38
CA GLY A 85 -8.55 10.80 -12.97
C GLY A 85 -10.00 10.40 -12.71
N ILE A 86 -10.91 10.94 -13.51
CA ILE A 86 -12.35 10.61 -13.45
C ILE A 86 -12.58 9.14 -13.83
N LEU A 87 -11.93 8.65 -14.89
CA LEU A 87 -12.05 7.25 -15.33
C LEU A 87 -11.56 6.27 -14.25
N ILE A 88 -10.43 6.56 -13.60
CA ILE A 88 -9.92 5.74 -12.50
C ILE A 88 -10.90 5.74 -11.32
N ALA A 89 -11.44 6.91 -10.96
CA ALA A 89 -12.42 7.01 -9.88
C ALA A 89 -13.70 6.23 -10.18
N LEU A 90 -14.21 6.33 -11.42
CA LEU A 90 -15.36 5.54 -11.87
C LEU A 90 -15.06 4.03 -11.87
N ALA A 91 -13.87 3.63 -12.28
CA ALA A 91 -13.43 2.24 -12.23
C ALA A 91 -13.36 1.71 -10.79
N VAL A 92 -12.78 2.46 -9.87
CA VAL A 92 -12.71 2.10 -8.43
C VAL A 92 -14.11 2.00 -7.84
N PHE A 93 -14.98 2.98 -8.11
CA PHE A 93 -16.35 2.97 -7.64
C PHE A 93 -17.14 1.79 -8.23
N GLY A 94 -17.01 1.53 -9.53
CA GLY A 94 -17.67 0.41 -10.21
C GLY A 94 -17.20 -0.95 -9.68
N LEU A 95 -15.91 -1.12 -9.45
CA LEU A 95 -15.35 -2.32 -8.82
C LEU A 95 -15.89 -2.51 -7.40
N PHE A 96 -15.93 -1.46 -6.60
CA PHE A 96 -16.49 -1.53 -5.26
C PHE A 96 -17.97 -1.95 -5.28
N ALA A 97 -18.78 -1.32 -6.11
CA ALA A 97 -20.18 -1.66 -6.27
C ALA A 97 -20.34 -3.11 -6.75
N PHE A 98 -19.57 -3.54 -7.75
CA PHE A 98 -19.60 -4.90 -8.28
C PHE A 98 -19.25 -5.94 -7.18
N PHE A 99 -18.19 -5.71 -6.41
CA PHE A 99 -17.82 -6.62 -5.32
C PHE A 99 -18.84 -6.63 -4.19
N SER A 100 -19.45 -5.50 -3.86
CA SER A 100 -20.51 -5.41 -2.86
C SER A 100 -21.74 -6.24 -3.27
N PHE A 101 -22.21 -6.10 -4.50
CA PHE A 101 -23.32 -6.90 -5.03
C PHE A 101 -22.96 -8.39 -5.15
N ARG A 102 -21.76 -8.72 -5.64
CA ARG A 102 -21.29 -10.11 -5.75
C ARG A 102 -21.23 -10.80 -4.38
N LYS A 103 -20.73 -10.09 -3.35
CA LYS A 103 -20.67 -10.60 -1.98
C LYS A 103 -22.08 -10.91 -1.44
N GLN A 104 -23.04 -10.04 -1.71
CA GLN A 104 -24.42 -10.25 -1.30
C GLN A 104 -25.06 -11.44 -2.02
N TYR A 105 -24.84 -11.54 -3.33
CA TYR A 105 -25.35 -12.66 -4.12
C TYR A 105 -24.80 -14.00 -3.61
N GLN A 106 -23.51 -14.06 -3.31
CA GLN A 106 -22.86 -15.26 -2.74
C GLN A 106 -23.37 -15.61 -1.35
N ARG A 107 -23.65 -14.62 -0.49
CA ARG A 107 -24.24 -14.86 0.85
C ARG A 107 -25.67 -15.39 0.72
N LYS A 108 -26.47 -14.82 -0.17
CA LYS A 108 -27.84 -15.27 -0.44
C LYS A 108 -27.88 -16.72 -0.95
N SER A 109 -26.95 -17.11 -1.84
CA SER A 109 -26.88 -18.46 -2.39
C SER A 109 -26.44 -19.52 -1.36
N ARG A 110 -25.83 -19.09 -0.24
CA ARG A 110 -25.38 -19.97 0.84
C ARG A 110 -26.31 -19.98 2.07
N ASN A 111 -27.51 -19.42 1.96
CA ASN A 111 -28.49 -19.26 3.04
C ASN A 111 -27.89 -18.62 4.33
N LEU A 112 -26.89 -17.73 4.16
CA LEU A 112 -26.35 -16.95 5.26
C LEU A 112 -27.19 -15.68 5.46
N GLU A 113 -27.19 -15.15 6.68
CA GLU A 113 -27.82 -13.85 6.95
C GLU A 113 -27.29 -12.80 5.98
N VAL A 114 -28.23 -12.17 5.27
CA VAL A 114 -27.94 -11.13 4.26
C VAL A 114 -28.11 -9.79 4.93
N ASP A 115 -27.09 -8.95 4.82
CA ASP A 115 -27.20 -7.56 5.27
C ASP A 115 -28.43 -6.91 4.60
N GLY A 116 -29.20 -6.16 5.37
CA GLY A 116 -30.42 -5.54 4.85
C GLY A 116 -30.14 -4.72 3.57
N PHE A 117 -31.03 -4.77 2.62
CA PHE A 117 -30.90 -4.05 1.35
C PHE A 117 -30.48 -2.57 1.52
N TRP A 118 -30.98 -1.92 2.55
CA TRP A 118 -30.64 -0.55 2.91
C TRP A 118 -29.16 -0.37 3.29
N VAL A 119 -28.58 -1.32 3.99
CA VAL A 119 -27.18 -1.25 4.46
C VAL A 119 -26.23 -1.17 3.27
N ILE A 120 -26.49 -1.94 2.23
CA ILE A 120 -25.64 -1.97 1.03
C ILE A 120 -25.75 -0.66 0.26
N TRP A 121 -26.97 -0.15 0.10
CA TRP A 121 -27.16 1.14 -0.56
C TRP A 121 -26.48 2.28 0.20
N VAL A 122 -26.58 2.29 1.53
CA VAL A 122 -25.87 3.25 2.37
C VAL A 122 -24.36 3.14 2.19
N GLN A 123 -23.80 1.92 2.20
CA GLN A 123 -22.37 1.71 1.95
C GLN A 123 -21.92 2.22 0.59
N ILE A 124 -22.68 1.94 -0.48
CA ILE A 124 -22.36 2.39 -1.84
C ILE A 124 -22.47 3.91 -1.93
N LEU A 125 -23.50 4.51 -1.34
CA LEU A 125 -23.68 5.97 -1.33
C LEU A 125 -22.58 6.68 -0.55
N VAL A 126 -22.23 6.20 0.65
CA VAL A 126 -21.15 6.78 1.47
C VAL A 126 -19.83 6.67 0.73
N PHE A 127 -19.51 5.50 0.18
CA PHE A 127 -18.29 5.31 -0.58
C PHE A 127 -18.26 6.18 -1.84
N GLY A 128 -19.37 6.26 -2.56
CA GLY A 128 -19.52 7.13 -3.73
C GLY A 128 -19.33 8.61 -3.38
N PHE A 129 -19.91 9.06 -2.28
CA PHE A 129 -19.72 10.42 -1.79
C PHE A 129 -18.26 10.74 -1.46
N ILE A 130 -17.57 9.80 -0.80
CA ILE A 130 -16.14 9.94 -0.49
C ILE A 130 -15.32 10.03 -1.79
N VAL A 131 -15.54 9.12 -2.74
CA VAL A 131 -14.81 9.12 -4.02
C VAL A 131 -15.04 10.41 -4.80
N ILE A 132 -16.29 10.87 -4.89
CA ILE A 132 -16.63 12.13 -5.57
C ILE A 132 -15.96 13.31 -4.87
N SER A 133 -16.03 13.39 -3.54
CA SER A 133 -15.42 14.48 -2.78
C SER A 133 -13.89 14.53 -2.98
N VAL A 134 -13.23 13.37 -2.98
CA VAL A 134 -11.79 13.26 -3.26
C VAL A 134 -11.47 13.72 -4.67
N VAL A 135 -12.23 13.28 -5.68
CA VAL A 135 -11.99 13.66 -7.09
C VAL A 135 -12.20 15.15 -7.29
N LEU A 136 -13.27 15.72 -6.76
CA LEU A 136 -13.55 17.16 -6.87
C LEU A 136 -12.44 17.99 -6.22
N THR A 137 -11.99 17.58 -5.02
CA THR A 137 -10.91 18.28 -4.31
C THR A 137 -9.59 18.20 -5.08
N LEU A 138 -9.25 17.03 -5.62
CA LEU A 138 -8.01 16.84 -6.38
C LEU A 138 -8.04 17.61 -7.71
N ASN A 139 -9.16 17.59 -8.43
CA ASN A 139 -9.31 18.35 -9.67
C ASN A 139 -9.28 19.87 -9.44
N ALA A 140 -9.80 20.35 -8.31
CA ALA A 140 -9.71 21.77 -7.96
C ALA A 140 -8.26 22.22 -7.68
N TYR A 141 -7.37 21.29 -7.27
CA TYR A 141 -5.99 21.61 -6.90
C TYR A 141 -4.92 21.31 -7.94
N ARG A 142 -5.14 20.65 -9.04
CA ARG A 142 -4.20 20.36 -10.14
C ARG A 142 -4.22 18.92 -10.69
N SER A 143 -5.27 18.15 -10.51
CA SER A 143 -5.40 16.76 -10.99
C SER A 143 -4.76 15.68 -10.10
N LEU A 144 -5.03 14.44 -10.40
CA LEU A 144 -4.62 13.28 -9.62
C LEU A 144 -3.09 13.07 -9.64
N PRO A 145 -2.41 13.08 -8.47
CA PRO A 145 -0.98 12.75 -8.46
C PRO A 145 -0.78 11.26 -8.75
N LEU A 146 0.17 10.95 -9.63
CA LEU A 146 0.54 9.58 -9.98
C LEU A 146 0.87 8.72 -8.74
N LEU A 147 1.49 9.32 -7.73
CA LEU A 147 1.82 8.65 -6.47
C LEU A 147 0.59 8.07 -5.75
N LEU A 148 -0.55 8.74 -5.80
CA LEU A 148 -1.78 8.25 -5.19
C LEU A 148 -2.30 7.00 -5.91
N VAL A 149 -2.21 6.97 -7.24
CA VAL A 149 -2.59 5.79 -8.04
C VAL A 149 -1.65 4.62 -7.75
N LEU A 150 -0.35 4.87 -7.64
CA LEU A 150 0.63 3.84 -7.26
C LEU A 150 0.37 3.30 -5.85
N LEU A 151 0.02 4.16 -4.90
CA LEU A 151 -0.33 3.76 -3.54
C LEU A 151 -1.59 2.88 -3.54
N LEU A 152 -2.65 3.30 -4.21
CA LEU A 152 -3.88 2.51 -4.31
C LEU A 152 -3.65 1.18 -5.05
N GLY A 153 -2.88 1.20 -6.13
CA GLY A 153 -2.51 0.00 -6.87
C GLY A 153 -1.71 -0.98 -6.02
N SER A 154 -0.73 -0.50 -5.25
CA SER A 154 0.07 -1.35 -4.37
C SER A 154 -0.76 -1.93 -3.22
N THR A 155 -1.66 -1.16 -2.62
CA THR A 155 -2.56 -1.66 -1.57
C THR A 155 -3.53 -2.71 -2.09
N MET A 156 -4.11 -2.50 -3.29
CA MET A 156 -4.97 -3.50 -3.94
C MET A 156 -4.22 -4.80 -4.26
N LEU A 157 -3.00 -4.68 -4.76
CA LEU A 157 -2.14 -5.82 -5.07
C LEU A 157 -1.79 -6.61 -3.80
N LEU A 158 -1.42 -5.93 -2.72
CA LEU A 158 -1.14 -6.57 -1.44
C LEU A 158 -2.39 -7.22 -0.83
N ASP A 159 -3.54 -6.58 -0.89
CA ASP A 159 -4.81 -7.17 -0.43
C ASP A 159 -5.15 -8.43 -1.24
N TRP A 160 -4.97 -8.38 -2.56
CA TRP A 160 -5.18 -9.55 -3.41
C TRP A 160 -4.20 -10.69 -3.08
N VAL A 161 -2.91 -10.40 -2.91
CA VAL A 161 -1.90 -11.39 -2.51
C VAL A 161 -2.25 -12.01 -1.17
N THR A 162 -2.60 -11.22 -0.17
CA THR A 162 -2.91 -11.72 1.18
C THR A 162 -4.20 -12.52 1.24
N ARG A 163 -5.21 -12.20 0.42
CA ARG A 163 -6.50 -12.91 0.45
C ARG A 163 -6.57 -14.09 -0.52
N SER A 164 -5.85 -14.03 -1.65
CA SER A 164 -6.01 -15.02 -2.73
C SER A 164 -4.93 -16.08 -2.74
N THR A 165 -3.75 -15.81 -2.16
CA THR A 165 -2.62 -16.73 -2.23
C THR A 165 -2.51 -17.65 -1.00
N PRO A 166 -1.87 -18.83 -1.14
CA PRO A 166 -1.56 -19.70 -0.01
C PRO A 166 -0.71 -19.00 1.05
N TYR A 167 0.20 -18.12 0.62
CA TYR A 167 1.04 -17.31 1.50
C TYR A 167 0.21 -16.43 2.44
N GLY A 168 -0.77 -15.72 1.90
CA GLY A 168 -1.65 -14.88 2.72
C GLY A 168 -2.49 -15.70 3.71
N ARG A 169 -2.98 -16.87 3.28
CA ARG A 169 -3.72 -17.77 4.18
C ARG A 169 -2.86 -18.28 5.33
N SER A 170 -1.61 -18.66 5.07
CA SER A 170 -0.69 -19.05 6.14
C SER A 170 -0.32 -17.90 7.06
N LEU A 171 -0.19 -16.68 6.52
CA LEU A 171 0.04 -15.48 7.30
C LEU A 171 -1.11 -15.23 8.30
N PHE A 172 -2.35 -15.27 7.84
CA PHE A 172 -3.52 -15.11 8.72
C PHE A 172 -3.66 -16.26 9.72
N ALA A 173 -3.34 -17.50 9.35
CA ALA A 173 -3.38 -18.63 10.26
C ALA A 173 -2.37 -18.46 11.42
N VAL A 174 -1.15 -18.05 11.13
CA VAL A 174 -0.12 -17.81 12.15
C VAL A 174 -0.48 -16.63 13.05
N CYS A 175 -1.04 -15.56 12.49
CA CYS A 175 -1.49 -14.40 13.28
C CYS A 175 -2.69 -14.74 14.19
N GLY A 176 -3.54 -15.67 13.77
CA GLY A 176 -4.71 -16.09 14.58
C GLY A 176 -4.35 -17.02 15.73
N ASN A 177 -3.61 -18.07 15.46
CA ASN A 177 -3.09 -19.01 16.47
C ASN A 177 -1.90 -19.79 15.90
N ALA A 178 -0.68 -19.41 16.33
CA ALA A 178 0.56 -20.01 15.87
C ALA A 178 0.68 -21.52 16.19
N GLU A 179 0.07 -21.98 17.28
CA GLU A 179 0.08 -23.40 17.68
C GLU A 179 -0.81 -24.26 16.76
N SER A 180 -1.99 -23.72 16.40
CA SER A 180 -2.92 -24.39 15.47
C SER A 180 -2.42 -24.38 14.04
N ALA A 181 -1.59 -23.43 13.66
CA ALA A 181 -1.02 -23.33 12.31
C ALA A 181 0.16 -24.32 12.07
N ARG A 182 0.72 -24.91 13.13
CA ARG A 182 1.80 -25.92 13.05
C ARG A 182 1.30 -27.35 12.90
N ARG A 183 0.02 -27.59 13.07
CA ARG A 183 -0.63 -28.90 12.88
C ARG A 183 -1.22 -29.01 11.48
#